data_66a419ceccff9feb5a6bd2ca69b18595
#
_entry.id   66a419ceccff9feb5a6bd2ca69b18595
#
_cell.length_a   1.000
_cell.length_b   1.000
_cell.length_c   1.000
_cell.angle_alpha   90.00
_cell.angle_beta   90.00
_cell.angle_gamma   90.00
#
_symmetry.space_group_name_H-M   'P 1'
#
loop_
_entity.id
_entity.type
_entity.pdbx_description
1 polymer ?
#
loop_
_entity_poly.entity_id
_entity_poly.type
_entity_poly.pdbx_seq_one_letter_code
_entity_poly.pdbx_strand_id
1 'polypeptide(L)'
;MRAIRTDCVQIFRSIFRAEAISLILLAPHGVIAQEKYQLKATRALVEDRNAHGQGILRREPTPKSLSRSTTSTPKGDDFAALIDIGGGRKMYLECRGSGRPTVILESGYRNDADIWSTELEPGMRTVFSQVAKFTRVCAYDRPGTFLDADHLGRSTPVPMPRTASDLVADLHALLETAHVPGPYVFAAHSFGGIFARLYANTYPNEVVGMVLVDALSEKVRSSLTPEQWKMYVNFGFTKPPPGLETYKDIETLDVNASLDQMEKAAAARRLRPMPLFVLTQGQVFDLSPWQPLPADFPAALNKAWHAGQDALATLAPNTKHKIATKSSHYIQIQEPQLVVGAIKQVVEAVRNPFTWTAAP
;
A
#
# COMPACT_ATOMS: atom_id res chain seq x y z
N MET A 1 21.97 -57.51 12.88
CA MET A 1 22.26 -56.07 12.84
C MET A 1 21.54 -55.43 11.66
N ARG A 2 20.23 -55.30 11.75
CA ARG A 2 19.40 -54.55 10.77
C ARG A 2 18.06 -54.26 11.45
N ALA A 3 17.92 -53.21 12.20
CA ALA A 3 16.64 -52.64 12.66
C ALA A 3 16.82 -51.53 13.72
N ILE A 4 17.58 -50.47 13.50
CA ILE A 4 17.59 -49.26 14.36
C ILE A 4 17.92 -47.99 13.53
N ARG A 5 17.41 -47.86 12.33
CA ARG A 5 17.62 -46.64 11.51
C ARG A 5 16.36 -45.97 10.96
N THR A 6 15.17 -46.46 11.31
CA THR A 6 13.92 -45.97 10.71
C THR A 6 13.12 -45.06 11.63
N ASP A 7 13.38 -45.03 12.93
CA ASP A 7 12.52 -44.31 13.89
C ASP A 7 12.93 -42.84 14.19
N CYS A 8 14.20 -42.45 13.94
CA CYS A 8 14.62 -41.09 14.20
C CYS A 8 14.12 -40.05 13.19
N VAL A 9 13.80 -40.44 11.97
CA VAL A 9 13.35 -39.51 10.92
C VAL A 9 11.85 -39.20 11.04
N GLN A 10 11.07 -40.12 11.59
CA GLN A 10 9.65 -39.88 11.82
C GLN A 10 9.37 -39.04 13.06
N ILE A 11 10.17 -39.12 14.08
CA ILE A 11 10.05 -38.31 15.31
C ILE A 11 10.39 -36.84 15.01
N PHE A 12 11.39 -36.59 14.18
CA PHE A 12 11.75 -35.21 13.78
C PHE A 12 10.68 -34.53 12.90
N ARG A 13 9.94 -35.29 12.10
CA ARG A 13 8.84 -34.75 11.28
C ARG A 13 7.57 -34.44 12.08
N SER A 14 7.36 -35.08 13.21
CA SER A 14 6.19 -34.85 14.07
C SER A 14 6.37 -33.65 14.99
N ILE A 15 7.58 -33.38 15.45
CA ILE A 15 7.88 -32.23 16.33
C ILE A 15 7.79 -30.91 15.56
N PHE A 16 8.31 -30.86 14.32
CA PHE A 16 8.22 -29.64 13.49
C PHE A 16 6.80 -29.32 12.98
N ARG A 17 5.89 -30.31 12.91
CA ARG A 17 4.47 -30.04 12.57
C ARG A 17 3.63 -29.53 13.73
N ALA A 18 3.96 -29.86 14.96
CA ALA A 18 3.21 -29.43 16.13
C ALA A 18 3.57 -27.98 16.55
N GLU A 19 4.83 -27.57 16.41
CA GLU A 19 5.24 -26.20 16.74
C GLU A 19 4.78 -25.16 15.71
N ALA A 20 4.72 -25.52 14.43
CA ALA A 20 4.20 -24.60 13.38
C ALA A 20 2.70 -24.36 13.51
N ILE A 21 1.93 -25.28 14.06
CA ILE A 21 0.48 -25.14 14.26
C ILE A 21 0.15 -24.38 15.54
N SER A 22 0.98 -24.46 16.59
CA SER A 22 0.77 -23.69 17.83
C SER A 22 1.12 -22.21 17.73
N LEU A 23 2.04 -21.83 16.84
CA LEU A 23 2.37 -20.39 16.62
C LEU A 23 1.32 -19.66 15.78
N ILE A 24 0.49 -20.38 15.01
CA ILE A 24 -0.56 -19.76 14.17
C ILE A 24 -1.80 -19.33 14.99
N LEU A 25 -1.98 -19.88 16.18
CA LEU A 25 -3.19 -19.63 17.00
C LEU A 25 -3.04 -18.50 18.05
N LEU A 26 -1.88 -17.88 18.18
CA LEU A 26 -1.61 -16.81 19.16
C LEU A 26 -1.16 -15.48 18.57
N ALA A 27 -1.05 -15.35 17.27
CA ALA A 27 -0.71 -14.08 16.63
C ALA A 27 -1.95 -13.18 16.47
N PRO A 28 -1.93 -11.92 16.91
CA PRO A 28 -3.01 -10.99 16.63
C PRO A 28 -3.16 -10.82 15.12
N HIS A 29 -4.40 -10.76 14.65
CA HIS A 29 -4.82 -10.83 13.24
C HIS A 29 -4.12 -9.86 12.24
N GLY A 30 -3.36 -8.88 12.75
CA GLY A 30 -2.58 -7.92 11.94
C GLY A 30 -1.28 -8.45 11.33
N VAL A 31 -0.66 -9.42 11.96
CA VAL A 31 0.57 -10.07 11.48
C VAL A 31 0.26 -10.95 10.26
N ILE A 32 -0.96 -11.49 10.19
CA ILE A 32 -1.36 -12.48 9.19
C ILE A 32 -1.37 -11.92 7.75
N ALA A 33 -1.66 -10.64 7.55
CA ALA A 33 -1.66 -10.06 6.19
C ALA A 33 -0.24 -9.86 5.67
N GLN A 34 0.64 -9.32 6.50
CA GLN A 34 2.05 -9.12 6.16
C GLN A 34 2.80 -10.46 6.11
N GLU A 35 2.49 -11.40 7.02
CA GLU A 35 3.01 -12.77 6.97
C GLU A 35 2.45 -13.59 5.80
N LYS A 36 1.18 -13.43 5.40
CA LYS A 36 0.67 -14.10 4.19
C LYS A 36 1.34 -13.59 2.93
N TYR A 37 1.66 -12.29 2.84
CA TYR A 37 2.49 -11.75 1.77
C TYR A 37 3.92 -12.29 1.85
N GLN A 38 4.52 -12.29 3.03
CA GLN A 38 5.86 -12.85 3.25
C GLN A 38 5.92 -14.37 3.18
N LEU A 39 4.91 -15.10 3.70
CA LEU A 39 4.82 -16.56 3.62
C LEU A 39 4.52 -17.07 2.20
N LYS A 40 3.74 -16.36 1.40
CA LYS A 40 3.62 -16.67 -0.04
C LYS A 40 4.98 -16.51 -0.73
N ALA A 41 5.69 -15.42 -0.46
CA ALA A 41 7.02 -15.17 -0.98
C ALA A 41 8.04 -16.24 -0.52
N THR A 42 8.07 -16.56 0.77
CA THR A 42 9.00 -17.54 1.35
C THR A 42 8.68 -18.98 0.93
N ARG A 43 7.38 -19.33 0.78
CA ARG A 43 6.97 -20.68 0.40
C ARG A 43 7.27 -20.98 -1.07
N ALA A 44 7.09 -20.01 -1.96
CA ALA A 44 7.49 -20.13 -3.37
C ALA A 44 9.02 -20.30 -3.50
N LEU A 45 9.82 -19.56 -2.73
CA LEU A 45 11.28 -19.68 -2.71
C LEU A 45 11.79 -21.03 -2.17
N VAL A 46 11.06 -21.65 -1.22
CA VAL A 46 11.40 -22.97 -0.67
C VAL A 46 10.99 -24.10 -1.63
N GLU A 47 9.86 -23.94 -2.29
CA GLU A 47 9.39 -24.92 -3.29
C GLU A 47 10.29 -24.92 -4.54
N ASP A 48 10.80 -23.77 -4.97
CA ASP A 48 11.72 -23.65 -6.11
C ASP A 48 13.11 -24.24 -5.80
N ARG A 49 13.66 -24.06 -4.58
CA ARG A 49 14.91 -24.71 -4.18
C ARG A 49 14.85 -26.24 -4.15
N ASN A 50 13.66 -26.80 -3.91
CA ASN A 50 13.46 -28.25 -3.93
C ASN A 50 13.26 -28.80 -5.35
N ALA A 51 12.84 -27.96 -6.31
CA ALA A 51 12.68 -28.35 -7.72
C ALA A 51 14.00 -28.40 -8.48
N HIS A 52 15.03 -27.64 -8.05
CA HIS A 52 16.33 -27.58 -8.73
C HIS A 52 17.35 -28.64 -8.27
N GLY A 53 16.96 -29.59 -7.41
CA GLY A 53 17.81 -30.67 -6.88
C GLY A 53 17.90 -31.95 -7.71
N GLN A 54 17.20 -32.08 -8.82
CA GLN A 54 17.31 -33.25 -9.72
C GLN A 54 17.35 -32.81 -11.17
N GLY A 55 18.53 -32.90 -11.75
CA GLY A 55 18.72 -32.68 -13.17
C GLY A 55 17.96 -33.71 -13.98
N ILE A 56 17.41 -33.27 -15.14
CA ILE A 56 17.33 -34.03 -16.39
C ILE A 56 16.64 -33.17 -17.47
N LEU A 57 17.36 -33.02 -18.61
CA LEU A 57 16.91 -32.82 -19.99
C LEU A 57 15.99 -31.62 -20.33
N ARG A 58 16.62 -30.64 -20.95
CA ARG A 58 16.01 -29.59 -21.77
C ARG A 58 14.93 -30.13 -22.72
N ARG A 59 13.72 -29.65 -22.53
CA ARG A 59 12.77 -29.37 -23.63
C ARG A 59 12.44 -27.89 -23.58
N GLU A 60 12.80 -27.15 -24.59
CA GLU A 60 12.39 -25.78 -24.78
C GLU A 60 10.85 -25.73 -24.82
N PRO A 61 10.19 -24.87 -24.01
CA PRO A 61 8.77 -24.62 -24.20
C PRO A 61 8.62 -23.69 -25.40
N THR A 62 7.95 -24.14 -26.44
CA THR A 62 7.41 -23.30 -27.50
C THR A 62 6.59 -22.17 -26.88
N PRO A 63 6.78 -20.90 -27.33
CA PRO A 63 6.01 -19.79 -26.81
C PRO A 63 4.54 -19.97 -27.17
N LYS A 64 3.69 -20.23 -26.18
CA LYS A 64 2.25 -20.06 -26.34
C LYS A 64 2.02 -18.58 -26.64
N SER A 65 1.48 -18.32 -27.82
CA SER A 65 1.13 -17.02 -28.32
C SER A 65 0.32 -16.25 -27.28
N LEU A 66 0.94 -15.21 -26.69
CA LEU A 66 0.21 -14.15 -26.01
C LEU A 66 -0.69 -13.51 -27.07
N SER A 67 -1.98 -13.65 -26.90
CA SER A 67 -2.99 -13.04 -27.76
C SER A 67 -2.70 -11.54 -27.82
N ARG A 68 -2.59 -11.06 -29.03
CA ARG A 68 -2.44 -9.67 -29.41
C ARG A 68 -3.48 -8.83 -28.64
N SER A 69 -3.04 -8.09 -27.62
CA SER A 69 -3.87 -7.07 -27.00
C SER A 69 -4.12 -5.99 -28.04
N THR A 70 -5.27 -6.04 -28.64
CA THR A 70 -5.79 -4.96 -29.46
C THR A 70 -6.00 -3.76 -28.53
N THR A 71 -5.41 -2.63 -28.85
CA THR A 71 -5.70 -1.31 -28.29
C THR A 71 -7.14 -0.93 -28.65
N SER A 72 -8.13 -1.56 -28.04
CA SER A 72 -9.50 -1.11 -28.07
C SER A 72 -9.75 -0.30 -26.81
N THR A 73 -10.10 0.97 -26.99
CA THR A 73 -10.67 1.81 -25.92
C THR A 73 -11.77 1.00 -25.21
N PRO A 74 -11.70 0.81 -23.89
CA PRO A 74 -12.67 0.00 -23.18
C PRO A 74 -14.07 0.57 -23.41
N LYS A 75 -14.99 -0.25 -23.89
CA LYS A 75 -16.42 0.06 -23.96
C LYS A 75 -17.01 -0.19 -22.58
N GLY A 76 -17.20 0.87 -21.81
CA GLY A 76 -17.78 0.82 -20.47
C GLY A 76 -16.93 1.61 -19.48
N ASP A 77 -17.50 1.93 -18.33
CA ASP A 77 -16.80 2.68 -17.28
C ASP A 77 -15.75 1.83 -16.55
N ASP A 78 -15.83 0.50 -16.60
CA ASP A 78 -14.90 -0.43 -15.97
C ASP A 78 -13.78 -0.85 -16.92
N PHE A 79 -12.54 -0.74 -16.47
CA PHE A 79 -11.37 -1.24 -17.21
C PHE A 79 -10.21 -1.59 -16.29
N ALA A 80 -9.30 -2.43 -16.81
CA ALA A 80 -7.98 -2.70 -16.24
C ALA A 80 -6.99 -2.78 -17.40
N ALA A 81 -5.98 -1.90 -17.43
CA ALA A 81 -5.07 -1.79 -18.56
C ALA A 81 -3.71 -1.23 -18.18
N LEU A 82 -2.73 -1.49 -19.03
CA LEU A 82 -1.44 -0.78 -19.05
C LEU A 82 -1.60 0.48 -19.92
N ILE A 83 -1.53 1.64 -19.28
CA ILE A 83 -1.67 2.95 -19.92
C ILE A 83 -0.27 3.47 -20.27
N ASP A 84 -0.07 3.88 -21.50
CA ASP A 84 1.19 4.49 -21.96
C ASP A 84 1.25 5.95 -21.49
N ILE A 85 2.15 6.24 -20.54
CA ILE A 85 2.35 7.59 -19.98
C ILE A 85 3.46 8.38 -20.69
N GLY A 86 3.93 7.88 -21.82
CA GLY A 86 5.04 8.46 -22.58
C GLY A 86 6.42 7.97 -22.15
N GLY A 87 7.43 8.32 -22.97
CA GLY A 87 8.80 7.90 -22.70
C GLY A 87 9.05 6.39 -22.75
N GLY A 88 8.19 5.61 -23.41
CA GLY A 88 8.24 4.15 -23.44
C GLY A 88 7.77 3.48 -22.16
N ARG A 89 7.12 4.22 -21.28
CA ARG A 89 6.68 3.75 -19.96
C ARG A 89 5.18 3.50 -19.94
N LYS A 90 4.78 2.37 -19.36
CA LYS A 90 3.37 2.02 -19.15
C LYS A 90 3.11 1.82 -17.67
N MET A 91 1.95 2.28 -17.19
CA MET A 91 1.50 2.06 -15.83
C MET A 91 0.17 1.33 -15.81
N TYR A 92 0.04 0.38 -14.88
CA TYR A 92 -1.21 -0.32 -14.66
C TYR A 92 -2.21 0.57 -13.95
N LEU A 93 -3.42 0.59 -14.48
CA LEU A 93 -4.57 1.28 -13.91
C LEU A 93 -5.81 0.40 -14.03
N GLU A 94 -6.52 0.24 -12.95
CA GLU A 94 -7.83 -0.38 -12.90
C GLU A 94 -8.85 0.60 -12.34
N CYS A 95 -9.96 0.80 -13.06
CA CYS A 95 -11.08 1.63 -12.62
C CYS A 95 -12.38 0.84 -12.70
N ARG A 96 -13.25 1.01 -11.70
CA ARG A 96 -14.57 0.40 -11.64
C ARG A 96 -15.64 1.37 -11.13
N GLY A 97 -16.89 1.05 -11.44
CA GLY A 97 -18.03 1.86 -11.05
C GLY A 97 -18.15 3.15 -11.86
N SER A 98 -19.15 3.94 -11.55
CA SER A 98 -19.50 5.14 -12.31
C SER A 98 -19.88 6.30 -11.38
N GLY A 99 -19.91 7.52 -11.93
CA GLY A 99 -20.27 8.73 -11.20
C GLY A 99 -19.07 9.54 -10.71
N ARG A 100 -19.34 10.63 -10.02
CA ARG A 100 -18.37 11.62 -9.53
C ARG A 100 -18.58 11.94 -8.06
N PRO A 101 -17.51 12.37 -7.34
CA PRO A 101 -16.12 12.45 -7.74
C PRO A 101 -15.54 11.04 -7.97
N THR A 102 -14.43 10.95 -8.76
CA THR A 102 -13.67 9.70 -8.86
C THR A 102 -12.80 9.54 -7.60
N VAL A 103 -12.81 8.35 -7.01
CA VAL A 103 -11.92 8.00 -5.89
C VAL A 103 -10.63 7.40 -6.44
N ILE A 104 -9.49 7.94 -6.06
CA ILE A 104 -8.16 7.40 -6.35
C ILE A 104 -7.65 6.72 -5.08
N LEU A 105 -7.37 5.43 -5.17
CA LEU A 105 -6.80 4.64 -4.09
C LEU A 105 -5.27 4.66 -4.19
N GLU A 106 -4.65 5.39 -3.28
CA GLU A 106 -3.19 5.56 -3.23
C GLU A 106 -2.59 4.59 -2.22
N SER A 107 -1.83 3.64 -2.70
CA SER A 107 -1.25 2.56 -1.89
C SER A 107 -0.05 3.05 -1.07
N GLY A 108 0.26 2.35 0.02
CA GLY A 108 1.47 2.56 0.80
C GLY A 108 2.74 2.11 0.06
N TYR A 109 3.88 2.36 0.66
CA TYR A 109 5.19 1.98 0.13
C TYR A 109 5.24 0.49 -0.25
N ARG A 110 5.71 0.19 -1.45
CA ARG A 110 5.81 -1.15 -2.06
C ARG A 110 4.48 -1.88 -2.28
N ASN A 111 3.34 -1.32 -1.91
CA ASN A 111 2.06 -1.95 -2.18
C ASN A 111 1.55 -1.56 -3.58
N ASP A 112 1.06 -2.56 -4.30
CA ASP A 112 0.38 -2.42 -5.58
C ASP A 112 -1.10 -2.06 -5.43
N ALA A 113 -1.86 -2.04 -6.52
CA ALA A 113 -3.29 -1.77 -6.52
C ALA A 113 -4.10 -2.83 -5.76
N ASP A 114 -3.64 -4.07 -5.75
CA ASP A 114 -4.40 -5.21 -5.22
C ASP A 114 -4.53 -5.18 -3.70
N ILE A 115 -3.72 -4.35 -3.01
CA ILE A 115 -3.84 -4.15 -1.56
C ILE A 115 -5.24 -3.67 -1.13
N TRP A 116 -5.94 -2.94 -2.00
CA TRP A 116 -7.29 -2.44 -1.76
C TRP A 116 -8.39 -3.48 -2.03
N SER A 117 -8.01 -4.59 -2.65
CA SER A 117 -8.85 -5.76 -2.95
C SER A 117 -8.46 -7.01 -2.17
N THR A 118 -7.53 -6.89 -1.20
CA THR A 118 -7.05 -8.01 -0.39
C THR A 118 -8.13 -8.45 0.59
N GLU A 119 -8.41 -9.76 0.58
CA GLU A 119 -9.33 -10.43 1.49
C GLU A 119 -8.54 -11.18 2.58
N LEU A 120 -8.86 -10.97 3.86
CA LEU A 120 -8.35 -11.81 4.95
C LEU A 120 -9.02 -13.18 4.96
N GLU A 121 -10.31 -13.21 4.63
CA GLU A 121 -11.11 -14.42 4.52
C GLU A 121 -11.85 -14.42 3.18
N PRO A 122 -12.02 -15.57 2.52
CA PRO A 122 -12.73 -15.66 1.25
C PRO A 122 -14.13 -15.05 1.31
N GLY A 123 -14.45 -14.17 0.36
CA GLY A 123 -15.75 -13.47 0.27
C GLY A 123 -15.86 -12.22 1.14
N MET A 124 -14.79 -11.79 1.79
CA MET A 124 -14.76 -10.53 2.52
C MET A 124 -14.97 -9.33 1.58
N ARG A 125 -15.73 -8.35 2.03
CA ARG A 125 -15.99 -7.12 1.26
C ARG A 125 -14.77 -6.21 1.33
N THR A 126 -14.09 -6.03 0.21
CA THR A 126 -12.88 -5.20 0.10
C THR A 126 -13.22 -3.73 -0.16
N VAL A 127 -12.26 -2.82 0.10
CA VAL A 127 -12.47 -1.38 -0.12
C VAL A 127 -12.80 -1.10 -1.58
N PHE A 128 -11.98 -1.60 -2.52
CA PHE A 128 -12.17 -1.34 -3.95
C PHE A 128 -13.57 -1.76 -4.43
N SER A 129 -13.98 -3.00 -4.12
CA SER A 129 -15.27 -3.55 -4.54
C SER A 129 -16.48 -2.83 -3.93
N GLN A 130 -16.36 -2.28 -2.72
CA GLN A 130 -17.46 -1.58 -2.08
C GLN A 130 -17.56 -0.12 -2.53
N VAL A 131 -16.43 0.57 -2.75
CA VAL A 131 -16.44 1.95 -3.25
C VAL A 131 -17.00 2.02 -4.67
N ALA A 132 -16.69 1.04 -5.53
CA ALA A 132 -17.23 0.92 -6.88
C ALA A 132 -18.77 0.92 -6.96
N LYS A 133 -19.46 0.57 -5.85
CA LYS A 133 -20.93 0.53 -5.81
C LYS A 133 -21.60 1.90 -5.72
N PHE A 134 -20.88 2.95 -5.33
CA PHE A 134 -21.49 4.27 -5.13
C PHE A 134 -20.77 5.43 -5.84
N THR A 135 -19.57 5.18 -6.38
CA THR A 135 -18.84 6.15 -7.20
C THR A 135 -17.81 5.41 -8.07
N ARG A 136 -17.22 6.11 -9.04
CA ARG A 136 -16.06 5.60 -9.77
C ARG A 136 -14.87 5.52 -8.82
N VAL A 137 -14.13 4.41 -8.87
CA VAL A 137 -12.92 4.18 -8.09
C VAL A 137 -11.82 3.62 -8.98
N CYS A 138 -10.60 4.11 -8.79
CA CYS A 138 -9.42 3.65 -9.51
C CYS A 138 -8.30 3.31 -8.53
N ALA A 139 -7.56 2.24 -8.84
CA ALA A 139 -6.31 1.84 -8.18
C ALA A 139 -5.25 1.59 -9.25
N TYR A 140 -3.98 1.76 -8.91
CA TYR A 140 -2.89 1.68 -9.87
C TYR A 140 -1.61 1.15 -9.23
N ASP A 141 -0.70 0.63 -10.08
CA ASP A 141 0.63 0.23 -9.64
C ASP A 141 1.64 1.31 -9.93
N ARG A 142 2.39 1.72 -8.91
CA ARG A 142 3.63 2.46 -9.13
C ARG A 142 4.71 1.51 -9.65
N PRO A 143 5.70 2.01 -10.42
CA PRO A 143 6.85 1.19 -10.82
C PRO A 143 7.55 0.56 -9.61
N GLY A 144 7.87 -0.72 -9.71
CA GLY A 144 8.63 -1.44 -8.69
C GLY A 144 7.85 -1.85 -7.44
N THR A 145 6.52 -1.61 -7.38
CA THR A 145 5.68 -2.16 -6.32
C THR A 145 5.69 -3.69 -6.36
N PHE A 146 5.40 -4.31 -5.23
CA PHE A 146 5.46 -5.74 -5.08
C PHE A 146 4.11 -6.38 -5.42
N LEU A 147 4.06 -7.29 -6.39
CA LEU A 147 2.87 -8.02 -6.78
C LEU A 147 2.81 -9.40 -6.11
N ASP A 148 3.87 -10.19 -6.29
CA ASP A 148 4.01 -11.51 -5.66
C ASP A 148 5.50 -11.90 -5.51
N ALA A 149 5.79 -13.15 -5.11
CA ALA A 149 7.16 -13.62 -4.86
C ALA A 149 8.08 -13.54 -6.10
N ASP A 150 7.50 -13.64 -7.28
CA ASP A 150 8.24 -13.77 -8.55
C ASP A 150 8.13 -12.53 -9.43
N HIS A 151 7.24 -11.58 -9.09
CA HIS A 151 6.90 -10.45 -9.93
C HIS A 151 6.82 -9.15 -9.15
N LEU A 152 7.49 -8.13 -9.66
CA LEU A 152 7.18 -6.74 -9.31
C LEU A 152 5.88 -6.34 -10.00
N GLY A 153 5.30 -5.20 -9.55
CA GLY A 153 4.04 -4.67 -10.10
C GLY A 153 4.03 -4.57 -11.63
N ARG A 154 2.85 -4.45 -12.16
CA ARG A 154 2.56 -4.51 -13.62
C ARG A 154 3.12 -3.32 -14.40
N SER A 155 3.52 -2.24 -13.73
CA SER A 155 4.05 -1.02 -14.37
C SER A 155 5.49 -1.17 -14.81
N THR A 156 5.88 -0.45 -15.88
CA THR A 156 7.24 -0.48 -16.43
C THR A 156 8.26 -0.10 -15.35
N PRO A 157 9.29 -0.92 -15.12
CA PRO A 157 10.38 -0.59 -14.19
C PRO A 157 11.09 0.72 -14.55
N VAL A 158 11.53 1.44 -13.55
CA VAL A 158 12.28 2.70 -13.69
C VAL A 158 13.46 2.72 -12.72
N PRO A 159 14.48 3.57 -12.96
CA PRO A 159 15.58 3.74 -12.01
C PRO A 159 15.10 4.14 -10.62
N MET A 160 15.70 3.57 -9.59
CA MET A 160 15.45 3.85 -8.18
C MET A 160 16.69 4.50 -7.53
N PRO A 161 16.56 5.29 -6.45
CA PRO A 161 15.31 5.63 -5.77
C PRO A 161 14.49 6.70 -6.49
N ARG A 162 13.18 6.78 -6.15
CA ARG A 162 12.26 7.81 -6.60
C ARG A 162 11.88 8.77 -5.48
N THR A 163 11.40 9.94 -5.80
CA THR A 163 10.88 10.93 -4.86
C THR A 163 9.36 11.08 -4.97
N ALA A 164 8.73 11.72 -3.97
CA ALA A 164 7.29 11.98 -4.02
C ALA A 164 6.88 12.78 -5.27
N SER A 165 7.69 13.75 -5.70
CA SER A 165 7.42 14.55 -6.91
C SER A 165 7.42 13.71 -8.18
N ASP A 166 8.31 12.70 -8.28
CA ASP A 166 8.34 11.80 -9.43
C ASP A 166 7.06 10.97 -9.51
N LEU A 167 6.59 10.48 -8.35
CA LEU A 167 5.39 9.65 -8.28
C LEU A 167 4.11 10.45 -8.52
N VAL A 168 4.07 11.69 -8.05
CA VAL A 168 2.96 12.63 -8.31
C VAL A 168 2.88 12.98 -9.80
N ALA A 169 4.01 13.22 -10.44
CA ALA A 169 4.06 13.49 -11.89
C ALA A 169 3.59 12.27 -12.71
N ASP A 170 4.03 11.06 -12.33
CA ASP A 170 3.60 9.83 -12.98
C ASP A 170 2.09 9.58 -12.82
N LEU A 171 1.54 9.79 -11.62
CA LEU A 171 0.11 9.64 -11.38
C LEU A 171 -0.71 10.66 -12.19
N HIS A 172 -0.28 11.91 -12.23
CA HIS A 172 -0.96 12.94 -13.03
C HIS A 172 -0.98 12.57 -14.52
N ALA A 173 0.17 12.19 -15.07
CA ALA A 173 0.26 11.73 -16.47
C ALA A 173 -0.63 10.50 -16.72
N LEU A 174 -0.68 9.55 -15.77
CA LEU A 174 -1.53 8.37 -15.86
C LEU A 174 -3.01 8.74 -15.93
N LEU A 175 -3.49 9.61 -15.03
CA LEU A 175 -4.90 10.00 -14.97
C LEU A 175 -5.32 10.82 -16.19
N GLU A 176 -4.44 11.74 -16.67
CA GLU A 176 -4.68 12.50 -17.89
C GLU A 176 -4.75 11.60 -19.13
N THR A 177 -3.75 10.73 -19.32
CA THR A 177 -3.68 9.87 -20.52
C THR A 177 -4.80 8.83 -20.53
N ALA A 178 -5.17 8.31 -19.37
CA ALA A 178 -6.30 7.38 -19.24
C ALA A 178 -7.67 8.09 -19.34
N HIS A 179 -7.71 9.41 -19.43
CA HIS A 179 -8.93 10.23 -19.42
C HIS A 179 -9.83 9.93 -18.22
N VAL A 180 -9.22 9.70 -17.06
CA VAL A 180 -9.98 9.49 -15.81
C VAL A 180 -10.67 10.78 -15.40
N PRO A 181 -12.02 10.81 -15.31
CA PRO A 181 -12.70 12.07 -15.06
C PRO A 181 -12.52 12.54 -13.61
N GLY A 182 -11.98 13.75 -13.43
CA GLY A 182 -11.98 14.46 -12.14
C GLY A 182 -13.34 15.10 -11.82
N PRO A 183 -13.49 15.83 -10.69
CA PRO A 183 -12.45 15.97 -9.67
C PRO A 183 -12.26 14.70 -8.85
N TYR A 184 -11.12 14.62 -8.11
CA TYR A 184 -10.73 13.42 -7.38
C TYR A 184 -10.95 13.54 -5.87
N VAL A 185 -11.28 12.41 -5.26
CA VAL A 185 -11.14 12.16 -3.82
C VAL A 185 -10.02 11.12 -3.65
N PHE A 186 -8.98 11.45 -2.91
CA PHE A 186 -7.94 10.48 -2.59
C PHE A 186 -8.29 9.68 -1.34
N ALA A 187 -8.07 8.36 -1.39
CA ALA A 187 -7.97 7.51 -0.21
C ALA A 187 -6.56 6.93 -0.17
N ALA A 188 -5.75 7.40 0.79
CA ALA A 188 -4.31 7.21 0.77
C ALA A 188 -3.80 6.51 2.03
N HIS A 189 -3.12 5.39 1.85
CA HIS A 189 -2.57 4.58 2.94
C HIS A 189 -1.08 4.87 3.15
N SER A 190 -0.66 4.97 4.43
CA SER A 190 0.76 5.00 4.80
C SER A 190 1.53 6.09 4.06
N PHE A 191 2.64 5.76 3.40
CA PHE A 191 3.44 6.71 2.62
C PHE A 191 2.63 7.36 1.46
N GLY A 192 1.61 6.67 0.95
CA GLY A 192 0.67 7.23 -0.03
C GLY A 192 0.02 8.54 0.43
N GLY A 193 -0.09 8.77 1.73
CA GLY A 193 -0.56 10.05 2.27
C GLY A 193 0.35 11.25 1.96
N ILE A 194 1.65 11.03 1.81
CA ILE A 194 2.60 12.06 1.33
C ILE A 194 2.31 12.37 -0.14
N PHE A 195 2.14 11.32 -0.98
CA PHE A 195 1.89 11.49 -2.41
C PHE A 195 0.55 12.21 -2.67
N ALA A 196 -0.52 11.78 -2.00
CA ALA A 196 -1.85 12.37 -2.16
C ALA A 196 -1.88 13.85 -1.73
N ARG A 197 -1.22 14.21 -0.64
CA ARG A 197 -1.12 15.60 -0.19
C ARG A 197 -0.26 16.45 -1.10
N LEU A 198 0.87 15.91 -1.58
CA LEU A 198 1.73 16.62 -2.54
C LEU A 198 1.00 16.79 -3.88
N TYR A 199 0.24 15.79 -4.34
CA TYR A 199 -0.62 15.90 -5.52
C TYR A 199 -1.65 17.02 -5.36
N ALA A 200 -2.35 17.07 -4.21
CA ALA A 200 -3.33 18.11 -3.93
C ALA A 200 -2.73 19.52 -3.85
N ASN A 201 -1.47 19.66 -3.44
CA ASN A 201 -0.76 20.94 -3.45
C ASN A 201 -0.26 21.32 -4.85
N THR A 202 0.12 20.35 -5.66
CA THR A 202 0.62 20.56 -7.03
C THR A 202 -0.53 20.84 -8.00
N TYR A 203 -1.62 20.09 -7.90
CA TYR A 203 -2.83 20.17 -8.74
C TYR A 203 -4.09 20.51 -7.92
N PRO A 204 -4.15 21.70 -7.30
CA PRO A 204 -5.15 22.02 -6.28
C PRO A 204 -6.59 22.08 -6.81
N ASN A 205 -6.80 22.19 -8.10
CA ASN A 205 -8.13 22.21 -8.71
C ASN A 205 -8.70 20.81 -9.00
N GLU A 206 -7.85 19.79 -8.91
CA GLU A 206 -8.23 18.42 -9.22
C GLU A 206 -8.71 17.64 -7.99
N VAL A 207 -8.28 18.03 -6.79
CA VAL A 207 -8.57 17.31 -5.55
C VAL A 207 -9.63 18.04 -4.73
N VAL A 208 -10.70 17.35 -4.40
CA VAL A 208 -11.89 17.92 -3.72
C VAL A 208 -12.21 17.23 -2.39
N GLY A 209 -11.47 16.21 -2.00
CA GLY A 209 -11.63 15.51 -0.74
C GLY A 209 -10.52 14.49 -0.50
N MET A 210 -10.32 14.08 0.75
CA MET A 210 -9.26 13.15 1.09
C MET A 210 -9.62 12.27 2.29
N VAL A 211 -9.21 10.99 2.24
CA VAL A 211 -9.22 10.05 3.35
C VAL A 211 -7.79 9.57 3.58
N LEU A 212 -7.23 9.87 4.73
CA LEU A 212 -5.89 9.45 5.11
C LEU A 212 -6.00 8.21 6.00
N VAL A 213 -5.53 7.07 5.49
CA VAL A 213 -5.66 5.76 6.14
C VAL A 213 -4.31 5.41 6.77
N ASP A 214 -4.17 5.65 8.04
CA ASP A 214 -2.93 5.52 8.81
C ASP A 214 -1.71 6.09 8.08
N ALA A 215 -1.90 7.29 7.55
CA ALA A 215 -0.99 7.91 6.61
C ALA A 215 0.27 8.47 7.29
N LEU A 216 1.41 8.41 6.61
CA LEU A 216 2.65 9.03 7.08
C LEU A 216 2.50 10.56 7.07
N SER A 217 2.99 11.18 8.13
CA SER A 217 3.13 12.64 8.29
C SER A 217 4.59 13.01 8.48
N GLU A 218 5.01 14.16 8.01
CA GLU A 218 6.34 14.76 8.23
C GLU A 218 6.62 14.96 9.73
N LYS A 219 5.53 15.07 10.51
CA LYS A 219 5.60 15.18 11.97
C LYS A 219 6.28 13.96 12.63
N VAL A 220 6.21 12.79 12.01
CA VAL A 220 6.92 11.59 12.50
C VAL A 220 8.42 11.85 12.53
N ARG A 221 9.00 12.40 11.45
CA ARG A 221 10.43 12.77 11.36
C ARG A 221 10.82 13.72 12.50
N SER A 222 10.07 14.79 12.67
CA SER A 222 10.37 15.80 13.68
C SER A 222 10.06 15.39 15.14
N SER A 223 9.41 14.23 15.33
CA SER A 223 9.07 13.67 16.64
C SER A 223 10.02 12.55 17.10
N LEU A 224 10.95 12.15 16.25
CA LEU A 224 12.03 11.19 16.54
C LEU A 224 13.36 11.91 16.69
N THR A 225 14.31 11.30 17.42
CA THR A 225 15.68 11.78 17.39
C THR A 225 16.31 11.51 15.99
N PRO A 226 17.40 12.21 15.61
CA PRO A 226 18.07 11.95 14.35
C PRO A 226 18.47 10.48 14.17
N GLU A 227 18.91 9.82 15.25
CA GLU A 227 19.31 8.41 15.25
C GLU A 227 18.11 7.49 15.07
N GLN A 228 16.99 7.75 15.77
CA GLN A 228 15.75 7.01 15.64
C GLN A 228 15.15 7.18 14.25
N TRP A 229 15.18 8.40 13.69
CA TRP A 229 14.75 8.66 12.32
C TRP A 229 15.60 7.91 11.29
N LYS A 230 16.93 7.97 11.42
CA LYS A 230 17.85 7.20 10.57
C LYS A 230 17.57 5.70 10.64
N MET A 231 17.27 5.20 11.82
CA MET A 231 16.90 3.79 12.04
C MET A 231 15.59 3.46 11.32
N TYR A 232 14.55 4.26 11.48
CA TYR A 232 13.26 4.10 10.79
C TYR A 232 13.44 4.03 9.27
N VAL A 233 14.20 4.98 8.70
CA VAL A 233 14.47 5.01 7.27
C VAL A 233 15.26 3.78 6.82
N ASN A 234 16.29 3.38 7.56
CA ASN A 234 17.12 2.24 7.20
C ASN A 234 16.37 0.91 7.22
N PHE A 235 15.51 0.69 8.21
CA PHE A 235 14.73 -0.53 8.29
C PHE A 235 13.55 -0.57 7.31
N GLY A 236 12.87 0.56 7.14
CA GLY A 236 11.64 0.62 6.36
C GLY A 236 11.86 0.81 4.86
N PHE A 237 12.90 1.54 4.43
CA PHE A 237 12.91 2.12 3.08
C PHE A 237 14.17 1.88 2.25
N THR A 238 15.32 1.55 2.87
CA THR A 238 16.59 1.47 2.13
C THR A 238 16.96 0.07 1.68
N LYS A 239 16.41 -0.96 2.32
CA LYS A 239 16.75 -2.36 2.01
C LYS A 239 15.55 -3.07 1.41
N PRO A 240 15.77 -3.91 0.38
CA PRO A 240 14.76 -4.87 -0.04
C PRO A 240 14.37 -5.77 1.15
N PRO A 241 13.12 -6.24 1.20
CA PRO A 241 12.75 -7.28 2.15
C PRO A 241 13.64 -8.53 1.95
N PRO A 242 13.87 -9.32 3.01
CA PRO A 242 14.60 -10.59 2.89
C PRO A 242 14.00 -11.48 1.79
N GLY A 243 14.87 -11.98 0.90
CA GLY A 243 14.48 -12.78 -0.26
C GLY A 243 14.18 -11.99 -1.54
N LEU A 244 14.12 -10.65 -1.47
CA LEU A 244 13.88 -9.78 -2.62
C LEU A 244 15.12 -8.97 -3.05
N GLU A 245 16.30 -9.29 -2.54
CA GLU A 245 17.55 -8.56 -2.78
C GLU A 245 18.00 -8.62 -4.25
N THR A 246 17.47 -9.58 -5.01
CA THR A 246 17.78 -9.73 -6.44
C THR A 246 17.01 -8.77 -7.34
N TYR A 247 15.90 -8.20 -6.84
CA TYR A 247 15.08 -7.26 -7.61
C TYR A 247 15.67 -5.84 -7.55
N LYS A 248 16.45 -5.49 -8.57
CA LYS A 248 17.11 -4.17 -8.65
C LYS A 248 16.13 -3.00 -8.78
N ASP A 249 14.97 -3.25 -9.35
CA ASP A 249 13.96 -2.24 -9.67
C ASP A 249 12.81 -2.22 -8.66
N ILE A 250 12.97 -2.87 -7.49
CA ILE A 250 11.98 -2.80 -6.42
C ILE A 250 11.83 -1.35 -5.96
N GLU A 251 10.60 -0.94 -5.72
CA GLU A 251 10.29 0.44 -5.29
C GLU A 251 11.17 0.83 -4.10
N THR A 252 11.97 1.86 -4.31
CA THR A 252 12.83 2.47 -3.30
C THR A 252 12.60 3.98 -3.34
N LEU A 253 12.40 4.58 -2.16
CA LEU A 253 12.10 6.00 -2.03
C LEU A 253 13.26 6.75 -1.39
N ASP A 254 13.59 7.91 -1.93
CA ASP A 254 14.28 8.94 -1.16
C ASP A 254 13.28 9.58 -0.20
N VAL A 255 13.20 8.99 0.99
CA VAL A 255 12.22 9.40 2.02
C VAL A 255 12.46 10.83 2.46
N ASN A 256 13.74 11.23 2.66
CA ASN A 256 14.07 12.57 3.12
C ASN A 256 13.69 13.62 2.06
N ALA A 257 14.11 13.42 0.81
CA ALA A 257 13.72 14.30 -0.28
C ALA A 257 12.20 14.37 -0.45
N SER A 258 11.48 13.26 -0.30
CA SER A 258 10.02 13.23 -0.39
C SER A 258 9.33 14.03 0.69
N LEU A 259 9.81 13.95 1.94
CA LEU A 259 9.28 14.76 3.05
C LEU A 259 9.63 16.24 2.88
N ASP A 260 10.86 16.56 2.43
CA ASP A 260 11.27 17.95 2.16
C ASP A 260 10.41 18.58 1.05
N GLN A 261 10.10 17.81 0.00
CA GLN A 261 9.18 18.25 -1.06
C GLN A 261 7.78 18.55 -0.51
N MET A 262 7.25 17.68 0.36
CA MET A 262 5.94 17.89 0.98
C MET A 262 5.94 19.09 1.92
N GLU A 263 6.95 19.25 2.78
CA GLU A 263 7.09 20.41 3.69
C GLU A 263 7.20 21.72 2.90
N LYS A 264 8.01 21.75 1.84
CA LYS A 264 8.14 22.91 0.95
C LYS A 264 6.82 23.26 0.27
N ALA A 265 6.10 22.26 -0.23
CA ALA A 265 4.80 22.48 -0.87
C ALA A 265 3.76 23.02 0.13
N ALA A 266 3.71 22.45 1.34
CA ALA A 266 2.81 22.89 2.41
C ALA A 266 3.12 24.33 2.89
N ALA A 267 4.41 24.70 2.97
CA ALA A 267 4.84 26.05 3.31
C ALA A 267 4.48 27.07 2.21
N ALA A 268 4.60 26.66 0.95
CA ALA A 268 4.27 27.53 -0.19
C ALA A 268 2.75 27.74 -0.36
N ARG A 269 1.97 26.72 -0.06
CA ARG A 269 0.50 26.75 -0.19
C ARG A 269 -0.14 25.80 0.82
N ARG A 270 -1.04 26.33 1.62
CA ARG A 270 -1.90 25.49 2.48
C ARG A 270 -2.82 24.62 1.61
N LEU A 271 -3.11 23.42 2.10
CA LEU A 271 -4.11 22.55 1.50
C LEU A 271 -5.45 23.32 1.41
N ARG A 272 -6.11 23.24 0.25
CA ARG A 272 -7.42 23.89 0.08
C ARG A 272 -8.42 23.28 1.06
N PRO A 273 -9.33 24.06 1.62
CA PRO A 273 -10.42 23.52 2.43
C PRO A 273 -11.21 22.48 1.63
N MET A 274 -11.29 21.26 2.17
CA MET A 274 -12.03 20.14 1.59
C MET A 274 -12.46 19.19 2.71
N PRO A 275 -13.46 18.35 2.49
CA PRO A 275 -13.75 17.23 3.39
C PRO A 275 -12.51 16.34 3.55
N LEU A 276 -12.01 16.22 4.77
CA LEU A 276 -10.84 15.42 5.13
C LEU A 276 -11.19 14.45 6.25
N PHE A 277 -10.89 13.17 6.07
CA PHE A 277 -11.07 12.15 7.08
C PHE A 277 -9.73 11.48 7.39
N VAL A 278 -9.34 11.41 8.65
CA VAL A 278 -8.14 10.71 9.13
C VAL A 278 -8.57 9.46 9.88
N LEU A 279 -8.03 8.32 9.48
CA LEU A 279 -8.16 7.04 10.16
C LEU A 279 -6.81 6.65 10.71
N THR A 280 -6.72 6.43 12.01
CA THR A 280 -5.50 6.07 12.72
C THR A 280 -5.60 4.64 13.24
N GLN A 281 -4.53 3.86 13.14
CA GLN A 281 -4.44 2.54 13.77
C GLN A 281 -4.68 2.63 15.29
N GLY A 282 -5.38 1.64 15.83
CA GLY A 282 -5.62 1.52 17.27
C GLY A 282 -4.70 0.52 17.96
N GLN A 283 -4.01 -0.32 17.17
CA GLN A 283 -3.03 -1.28 17.65
C GLN A 283 -1.63 -0.80 17.29
N VAL A 284 -0.67 -1.03 18.18
CA VAL A 284 0.73 -0.64 17.94
C VAL A 284 1.35 -1.42 16.79
N PHE A 285 2.40 -0.86 16.18
CA PHE A 285 3.19 -1.56 15.18
C PHE A 285 3.79 -2.85 15.75
N ASP A 286 3.66 -3.94 15.03
CA ASP A 286 4.49 -5.11 15.25
C ASP A 286 5.86 -4.90 14.58
N LEU A 287 6.86 -4.65 15.41
CA LEU A 287 8.25 -4.46 14.97
C LEU A 287 9.11 -5.72 15.17
N SER A 288 8.50 -6.85 15.52
CA SER A 288 9.22 -8.11 15.74
C SER A 288 10.05 -8.57 14.54
N PRO A 289 9.62 -8.36 13.28
CA PRO A 289 10.43 -8.71 12.11
C PRO A 289 11.70 -7.85 11.94
N TRP A 290 11.81 -6.73 12.67
CA TRP A 290 12.92 -5.77 12.54
C TRP A 290 13.98 -5.92 13.63
N GLN A 291 13.87 -6.93 14.46
CA GLN A 291 14.82 -7.19 15.55
C GLN A 291 16.24 -7.53 15.03
N PRO A 292 17.30 -7.16 15.78
CA PRO A 292 17.25 -6.47 17.07
C PRO A 292 17.06 -4.95 16.94
N LEU A 293 16.20 -4.38 17.79
CA LEU A 293 15.96 -2.94 17.92
C LEU A 293 16.31 -2.45 19.31
N PRO A 294 16.71 -1.18 19.51
CA PRO A 294 16.81 -0.57 20.83
C PRO A 294 15.47 -0.65 21.56
N ALA A 295 15.51 -0.92 22.85
CA ALA A 295 14.30 -1.19 23.67
C ALA A 295 13.30 -0.03 23.69
N ASP A 296 13.76 1.21 23.57
CA ASP A 296 12.96 2.44 23.56
C ASP A 296 12.36 2.78 22.19
N PHE A 297 12.90 2.22 21.09
CA PHE A 297 12.51 2.60 19.74
C PHE A 297 11.03 2.30 19.41
N PRO A 298 10.46 1.13 19.75
CA PRO A 298 9.05 0.85 19.47
C PRO A 298 8.11 1.87 20.11
N ALA A 299 8.35 2.24 21.38
CA ALA A 299 7.54 3.24 22.07
C ALA A 299 7.69 4.63 21.46
N ALA A 300 8.92 5.02 21.11
CA ALA A 300 9.21 6.29 20.46
C ALA A 300 8.53 6.39 19.09
N LEU A 301 8.59 5.33 18.27
CA LEU A 301 7.95 5.29 16.96
C LEU A 301 6.43 5.39 17.07
N ASN A 302 5.82 4.62 17.96
CA ASN A 302 4.37 4.69 18.18
C ASN A 302 3.93 6.10 18.60
N LYS A 303 4.64 6.73 19.56
CA LYS A 303 4.37 8.10 19.97
C LYS A 303 4.50 9.10 18.82
N ALA A 304 5.57 8.99 18.04
CA ALA A 304 5.80 9.85 16.88
C ALA A 304 4.72 9.66 15.81
N TRP A 305 4.27 8.42 15.59
CA TRP A 305 3.21 8.09 14.66
C TRP A 305 1.88 8.75 15.04
N HIS A 306 1.46 8.61 16.30
CA HIS A 306 0.24 9.27 16.80
C HIS A 306 0.34 10.80 16.70
N ALA A 307 1.48 11.41 17.04
CA ALA A 307 1.69 12.83 16.84
C ALA A 307 1.58 13.24 15.35
N GLY A 308 1.98 12.35 14.44
CA GLY A 308 1.77 12.49 13.01
C GLY A 308 0.30 12.49 12.64
N GLN A 309 -0.49 11.55 13.16
CA GLN A 309 -1.93 11.48 12.91
C GLN A 309 -2.68 12.69 13.45
N ASP A 310 -2.33 13.16 14.66
CA ASP A 310 -2.90 14.38 15.22
C ASP A 310 -2.60 15.61 14.35
N ALA A 311 -1.38 15.71 13.82
CA ALA A 311 -1.03 16.76 12.87
C ALA A 311 -1.85 16.68 11.57
N LEU A 312 -2.08 15.48 11.02
CA LEU A 312 -2.94 15.28 9.86
C LEU A 312 -4.39 15.68 10.14
N ALA A 313 -4.88 15.46 11.34
CA ALA A 313 -6.23 15.84 11.75
C ALA A 313 -6.46 17.37 11.81
N THR A 314 -5.39 18.17 11.75
CA THR A 314 -5.47 19.64 11.74
C THR A 314 -5.29 20.27 10.35
N LEU A 315 -5.10 19.48 9.29
CA LEU A 315 -4.79 19.97 7.94
C LEU A 315 -5.92 20.79 7.29
N ALA A 316 -7.17 20.50 7.64
CA ALA A 316 -8.33 21.22 7.13
C ALA A 316 -9.34 21.52 8.25
N PRO A 317 -10.14 22.60 8.12
CA PRO A 317 -11.24 22.84 9.05
C PRO A 317 -12.23 21.69 9.05
N ASN A 318 -12.73 21.32 10.23
CA ASN A 318 -13.72 20.25 10.40
C ASN A 318 -13.23 18.86 9.91
N THR A 319 -11.92 18.60 9.93
CA THR A 319 -11.35 17.28 9.68
C THR A 319 -11.99 16.27 10.66
N LYS A 320 -12.49 15.16 10.13
CA LYS A 320 -12.93 14.05 10.97
C LYS A 320 -11.76 13.13 11.26
N HIS A 321 -11.63 12.73 12.51
CA HIS A 321 -10.57 11.81 12.94
C HIS A 321 -11.19 10.63 13.70
N LYS A 322 -10.80 9.42 13.36
CA LYS A 322 -11.28 8.20 14.02
C LYS A 322 -10.16 7.17 14.18
N ILE A 323 -10.13 6.54 15.35
CA ILE A 323 -9.22 5.44 15.66
C ILE A 323 -9.86 4.12 15.26
N ALA A 324 -9.17 3.32 14.45
CA ALA A 324 -9.52 1.95 14.06
C ALA A 324 -9.06 0.99 15.17
N THR A 325 -9.90 0.79 16.17
CA THR A 325 -9.52 0.11 17.41
C THR A 325 -9.17 -1.36 17.26
N LYS A 326 -9.56 -1.97 16.14
CA LYS A 326 -9.32 -3.39 15.84
C LYS A 326 -8.22 -3.59 14.81
N SER A 327 -7.60 -2.50 14.34
CA SER A 327 -6.60 -2.54 13.28
C SER A 327 -5.25 -2.04 13.75
N SER A 328 -4.20 -2.65 13.21
CA SER A 328 -2.87 -2.09 13.08
C SER A 328 -2.77 -1.27 11.77
N HIS A 329 -1.57 -1.12 11.23
CA HIS A 329 -1.28 -0.27 10.08
C HIS A 329 -2.15 -0.50 8.82
N TYR A 330 -2.63 -1.71 8.57
CA TYR A 330 -3.41 -2.05 7.36
C TYR A 330 -4.92 -1.97 7.60
N ILE A 331 -5.44 -0.79 7.97
CA ILE A 331 -6.88 -0.58 8.27
C ILE A 331 -7.77 -0.97 7.09
N GLN A 332 -7.34 -0.73 5.84
CA GLN A 332 -8.09 -1.07 4.63
C GLN A 332 -8.29 -2.58 4.44
N ILE A 333 -7.47 -3.40 5.10
CA ILE A 333 -7.59 -4.86 5.07
C ILE A 333 -8.34 -5.37 6.31
N GLN A 334 -8.01 -4.84 7.49
CA GLN A 334 -8.50 -5.35 8.77
C GLN A 334 -9.89 -4.80 9.15
N GLU A 335 -10.16 -3.54 8.82
CA GLU A 335 -11.48 -2.89 9.02
C GLU A 335 -11.93 -2.17 7.71
N PRO A 336 -12.08 -2.88 6.58
CA PRO A 336 -12.39 -2.26 5.29
C PRO A 336 -13.68 -1.44 5.32
N GLN A 337 -14.67 -1.83 6.12
CA GLN A 337 -15.93 -1.11 6.23
C GLN A 337 -15.77 0.27 6.87
N LEU A 338 -14.78 0.44 7.75
CA LEU A 338 -14.43 1.74 8.33
C LEU A 338 -13.88 2.68 7.24
N VAL A 339 -12.97 2.16 6.40
CA VAL A 339 -12.40 2.93 5.28
C VAL A 339 -13.46 3.26 4.23
N VAL A 340 -14.31 2.29 3.86
CA VAL A 340 -15.44 2.51 2.94
C VAL A 340 -16.41 3.57 3.48
N GLY A 341 -16.71 3.52 4.77
CA GLY A 341 -17.57 4.51 5.44
C GLY A 341 -16.97 5.92 5.44
N ALA A 342 -15.66 6.06 5.65
CA ALA A 342 -14.96 7.34 5.57
C ALA A 342 -14.97 7.89 4.13
N ILE A 343 -14.64 7.05 3.14
CA ILE A 343 -14.68 7.44 1.71
C ILE A 343 -16.09 7.89 1.32
N LYS A 344 -17.12 7.13 1.72
CA LYS A 344 -18.50 7.47 1.42
C LYS A 344 -18.90 8.83 1.98
N GLN A 345 -18.57 9.13 3.25
CA GLN A 345 -18.84 10.43 3.86
C GLN A 345 -18.15 11.58 3.12
N VAL A 346 -16.88 11.41 2.71
CA VAL A 346 -16.14 12.43 1.93
C VAL A 346 -16.78 12.62 0.56
N VAL A 347 -17.12 11.53 -0.16
CA VAL A 347 -17.80 11.61 -1.46
C VAL A 347 -19.16 12.29 -1.35
N GLU A 348 -19.95 11.98 -0.32
CA GLU A 348 -21.25 12.62 -0.06
C GLU A 348 -21.08 14.11 0.26
N ALA A 349 -20.06 14.47 1.04
CA ALA A 349 -19.76 15.87 1.34
C ALA A 349 -19.33 16.68 0.11
N VAL A 350 -18.59 16.06 -0.81
CA VAL A 350 -18.24 16.69 -2.11
C VAL A 350 -19.49 16.91 -2.97
N ARG A 351 -20.43 15.98 -2.96
CA ARG A 351 -21.71 16.10 -3.68
C ARG A 351 -22.68 17.09 -3.03
N ASN A 352 -22.66 17.12 -1.71
CA ASN A 352 -23.52 18.01 -0.91
C ASN A 352 -22.73 18.52 0.33
N PRO A 353 -22.11 19.72 0.26
CA PRO A 353 -21.29 20.25 1.34
C PRO A 353 -22.01 20.38 2.69
N PHE A 354 -23.33 20.50 2.70
CA PHE A 354 -24.14 20.58 3.93
C PHE A 354 -24.11 19.29 4.77
N THR A 355 -23.68 18.17 4.19
CA THR A 355 -23.53 16.90 4.92
C THR A 355 -22.21 16.81 5.71
N TRP A 356 -21.28 17.75 5.50
CA TRP A 356 -20.02 17.80 6.21
C TRP A 356 -20.10 18.70 7.42
N THR A 357 -20.68 18.19 8.49
CA THR A 357 -20.71 18.88 9.78
C THR A 357 -19.46 18.52 10.61
N ALA A 358 -19.05 19.43 11.50
CA ALA A 358 -18.05 19.09 12.50
C ALA A 358 -18.45 17.83 13.24
N ALA A 359 -17.47 16.99 13.63
CA ALA A 359 -17.75 15.89 14.55
C ALA A 359 -18.33 16.46 15.83
N PRO A 360 -19.38 15.86 16.42
CA PRO A 360 -19.96 16.32 17.68
C PRO A 360 -18.96 16.25 18.81
#